data_45950e21c6f6d1b80d131bd8b06fa385
#
_entry.id   45950e21c6f6d1b80d131bd8b06fa385
#
_cell.length_a   1.000
_cell.length_b   1.000
_cell.length_c   1.000
_cell.angle_alpha   90.00
_cell.angle_beta   90.00
_cell.angle_gamma   90.00
#
_symmetry.space_group_name_H-M   'P 1'
#
loop_
_entity.id
_entity.type
_entity.pdbx_description
1 polymer ?
#
loop_
_entity_poly.entity_id
_entity_poly.type
_entity_poly.pdbx_seq_one_letter_code
_entity_poly.pdbx_strand_id
1 'polypeptide(L)'
;SMHWGIEYKLTPTKEQEALADFLFENGVDIILGSHPHVLEPMEKRTISLSDGSTKEGFIIYSLGNFISGQVKENTRDSIILNLKITKNGKTGKISIDDYSYIPIYMYKGTSGKKYKLLDINKSIENYGTKNSSINSTTYSTLQTELKKITNILK
;
A
#
# COMPACT_ATOMS: atom_id res chain seq x y z
N SER A 1 -7.49 -10.34 5.04
CA SER A 1 -6.08 -9.90 5.10
C SER A 1 -5.17 -11.10 5.14
N MET A 2 -3.97 -10.96 4.56
CA MET A 2 -2.96 -12.01 4.45
C MET A 2 -1.67 -11.60 5.16
N HIS A 3 -1.01 -12.57 5.80
CA HIS A 3 0.31 -12.42 6.40
C HIS A 3 1.23 -13.43 5.71
N TRP A 4 2.00 -12.98 4.73
CA TRP A 4 2.68 -13.83 3.77
C TRP A 4 3.94 -13.19 3.17
N GLY A 5 4.63 -13.89 2.26
CA GLY A 5 5.77 -13.37 1.52
C GLY A 5 7.09 -13.48 2.28
N ILE A 6 8.08 -12.72 1.82
CA ILE A 6 9.44 -12.73 2.36
C ILE A 6 9.77 -11.33 2.88
N GLU A 7 10.29 -11.24 4.11
CA GLU A 7 10.69 -9.96 4.70
C GLU A 7 11.63 -9.17 3.78
N TYR A 8 11.31 -7.88 3.62
CA TYR A 8 12.10 -6.87 2.88
C TYR A 8 12.19 -7.07 1.37
N LYS A 9 11.41 -7.98 0.81
CA LYS A 9 11.30 -8.18 -0.63
C LYS A 9 10.22 -7.24 -1.20
N LEU A 10 10.55 -6.49 -2.26
CA LEU A 10 9.65 -5.48 -2.86
C LEU A 10 8.73 -6.05 -3.93
N THR A 11 8.86 -7.34 -4.24
CA THR A 11 8.06 -8.04 -5.26
C THR A 11 7.45 -9.29 -4.66
N PRO A 12 6.22 -9.63 -5.00
CA PRO A 12 5.59 -10.84 -4.50
C PRO A 12 6.36 -12.10 -4.93
N THR A 13 6.19 -13.15 -4.17
CA THR A 13 6.66 -14.48 -4.52
C THR A 13 5.61 -15.19 -5.39
N LYS A 14 6.02 -16.23 -6.12
CA LYS A 14 5.08 -17.07 -6.89
C LYS A 14 4.01 -17.72 -6.01
N GLU A 15 4.35 -18.02 -4.76
CA GLU A 15 3.41 -18.57 -3.78
C GLU A 15 2.35 -17.52 -3.39
N GLN A 16 2.73 -16.24 -3.23
CA GLN A 16 1.78 -15.17 -2.98
C GLN A 16 0.84 -14.98 -4.18
N GLU A 17 1.37 -14.98 -5.40
CA GLU A 17 0.59 -14.86 -6.64
C GLU A 17 -0.40 -16.03 -6.79
N ALA A 18 0.08 -17.27 -6.67
CA ALA A 18 -0.77 -18.45 -6.78
C ALA A 18 -1.87 -18.51 -5.71
N LEU A 19 -1.54 -18.12 -4.46
CA LEU A 19 -2.53 -18.06 -3.39
C LEU A 19 -3.54 -16.93 -3.60
N ALA A 20 -3.11 -15.80 -4.15
CA ALA A 20 -4.02 -14.71 -4.51
C ALA A 20 -5.03 -15.15 -5.58
N ASP A 21 -4.56 -15.84 -6.64
CA ASP A 21 -5.42 -16.38 -7.70
C ASP A 21 -6.44 -17.36 -7.11
N PHE A 22 -5.99 -18.32 -6.30
CA PHE A 22 -6.88 -19.26 -5.61
C PHE A 22 -7.95 -18.56 -4.76
N LEU A 23 -7.56 -17.55 -3.98
CA LEU A 23 -8.50 -16.80 -3.14
C LEU A 23 -9.54 -16.05 -3.97
N PHE A 24 -9.13 -15.40 -5.06
CA PHE A 24 -10.04 -14.70 -5.96
C PHE A 24 -11.03 -15.65 -6.63
N GLU A 25 -10.58 -16.80 -7.13
CA GLU A 25 -11.44 -17.83 -7.73
C GLU A 25 -12.44 -18.40 -6.73
N ASN A 26 -12.09 -18.43 -5.45
CA ASN A 26 -12.93 -18.91 -4.36
C ASN A 26 -13.70 -17.81 -3.62
N GLY A 27 -13.95 -16.67 -4.27
CA GLY A 27 -14.95 -15.69 -3.82
C GLY A 27 -14.40 -14.49 -3.05
N VAL A 28 -13.08 -14.38 -2.84
CA VAL A 28 -12.48 -13.18 -2.24
C VAL A 28 -12.47 -12.04 -3.25
N ASP A 29 -12.88 -10.85 -2.84
CA ASP A 29 -12.91 -9.66 -3.72
C ASP A 29 -11.72 -8.72 -3.46
N ILE A 30 -11.22 -8.68 -2.22
CA ILE A 30 -10.14 -7.77 -1.83
C ILE A 30 -9.12 -8.51 -0.97
N ILE A 31 -7.83 -8.39 -1.34
CA ILE A 31 -6.70 -8.96 -0.59
C ILE A 31 -5.80 -7.82 -0.11
N LEU A 32 -5.59 -7.75 1.21
CA LEU A 32 -4.67 -6.82 1.87
C LEU A 32 -3.54 -7.63 2.51
N GLY A 33 -2.34 -7.53 1.92
CA GLY A 33 -1.16 -8.25 2.38
C GLY A 33 -0.35 -7.49 3.42
N SER A 34 0.40 -8.26 4.22
CA SER A 34 1.31 -7.79 5.25
C SER A 34 2.41 -8.83 5.48
N HIS A 35 3.38 -8.56 6.33
CA HIS A 35 4.55 -9.34 6.70
C HIS A 35 5.86 -8.90 6.04
N PRO A 36 5.95 -8.56 4.73
CA PRO A 36 7.23 -8.15 4.16
C PRO A 36 7.88 -6.93 4.80
N HIS A 37 7.11 -6.14 5.59
CA HIS A 37 7.55 -4.90 6.22
C HIS A 37 7.94 -3.78 5.26
N VAL A 38 7.78 -4.00 3.97
CA VAL A 38 7.95 -3.05 2.86
C VAL A 38 6.72 -3.10 1.97
N LEU A 39 6.52 -2.06 1.17
CA LEU A 39 5.48 -2.06 0.15
C LEU A 39 5.77 -3.11 -0.92
N GLU A 40 4.73 -3.78 -1.39
CA GLU A 40 4.72 -4.59 -2.60
C GLU A 40 3.64 -4.07 -3.55
N PRO A 41 3.65 -4.44 -4.84
CA PRO A 41 2.69 -3.97 -5.84
C PRO A 41 1.22 -4.10 -5.44
N MET A 42 0.38 -3.28 -6.05
CA MET A 42 -1.06 -3.38 -5.98
C MET A 42 -1.68 -3.33 -7.36
N GLU A 43 -2.82 -4.01 -7.54
CA GLU A 43 -3.51 -4.03 -8.82
C GLU A 43 -5.00 -4.31 -8.67
N LYS A 44 -5.76 -3.81 -9.62
CA LYS A 44 -7.14 -4.24 -9.89
C LYS A 44 -7.10 -5.29 -10.98
N ARG A 45 -7.78 -6.42 -10.76
CA ARG A 45 -7.80 -7.56 -11.68
C ARG A 45 -9.21 -7.89 -12.16
N THR A 46 -9.30 -8.40 -13.38
CA THR A 46 -10.48 -9.15 -13.85
C THR A 46 -10.19 -10.64 -13.67
N ILE A 47 -11.02 -11.32 -12.90
CA ILE A 47 -10.88 -12.74 -12.56
C ILE A 47 -11.93 -13.52 -13.36
N SER A 48 -11.49 -14.55 -14.09
CA SER A 48 -12.38 -15.52 -14.74
C SER A 48 -12.75 -16.61 -13.75
N LEU A 49 -14.06 -16.87 -13.62
CA LEU A 49 -14.59 -17.91 -12.73
C LEU A 49 -14.85 -19.20 -13.49
N SER A 50 -14.94 -20.33 -12.78
CA SER A 50 -15.14 -21.66 -13.35
C SER A 50 -16.47 -21.82 -14.11
N ASP A 51 -17.46 -20.99 -13.83
CA ASP A 51 -18.76 -20.94 -14.53
C ASP A 51 -18.73 -20.08 -15.82
N GLY A 52 -17.55 -19.58 -16.22
CA GLY A 52 -17.36 -18.72 -17.39
C GLY A 52 -17.70 -17.24 -17.16
N SER A 53 -18.18 -16.86 -15.98
CA SER A 53 -18.39 -15.47 -15.62
C SER A 53 -17.09 -14.77 -15.20
N THR A 54 -17.15 -13.45 -15.04
CA THR A 54 -16.03 -12.67 -14.55
C THR A 54 -16.40 -11.81 -13.36
N LYS A 55 -15.43 -11.54 -12.50
CA LYS A 55 -15.55 -10.57 -11.42
C LYS A 55 -14.35 -9.64 -11.35
N GLU A 56 -14.50 -8.53 -10.65
CA GLU A 56 -13.37 -7.67 -10.30
C GLU A 56 -12.77 -8.08 -8.95
N GLY A 57 -11.46 -7.96 -8.82
CA GLY A 57 -10.73 -8.13 -7.58
C GLY A 57 -9.69 -7.03 -7.41
N PHE A 58 -9.31 -6.75 -6.18
CA PHE A 58 -8.22 -5.83 -5.85
C PHE A 58 -7.25 -6.49 -4.88
N ILE A 59 -5.96 -6.32 -5.13
CA ILE A 59 -4.90 -6.80 -4.25
C ILE A 59 -3.86 -5.71 -4.04
N ILE A 60 -3.38 -5.61 -2.80
CA ILE A 60 -2.05 -5.10 -2.48
C ILE A 60 -1.29 -6.21 -1.77
N TYR A 61 -0.17 -6.61 -2.32
CA TYR A 61 0.60 -7.74 -1.79
C TYR A 61 1.24 -7.46 -0.44
N SER A 62 1.65 -6.20 -0.19
CA SER A 62 2.03 -5.72 1.14
C SER A 62 1.81 -4.22 1.30
N LEU A 63 1.17 -3.82 2.39
CA LEU A 63 0.96 -2.41 2.79
C LEU A 63 2.23 -1.78 3.41
N GLY A 64 3.27 -2.56 3.69
CA GLY A 64 4.42 -2.09 4.46
C GLY A 64 4.10 -1.83 5.94
N ASN A 65 5.00 -1.10 6.60
CA ASN A 65 4.83 -0.73 8.00
C ASN A 65 4.10 0.60 8.17
N PHE A 66 3.01 0.63 8.92
CA PHE A 66 2.35 1.89 9.25
C PHE A 66 3.12 2.67 10.33
N ILE A 67 3.35 2.07 11.50
CA ILE A 67 4.24 2.59 12.55
C ILE A 67 5.14 1.46 13.00
N SER A 68 6.46 1.63 12.89
CA SER A 68 7.43 0.59 13.23
C SER A 68 8.76 1.18 13.70
N GLY A 69 9.48 0.45 14.54
CA GLY A 69 10.86 0.78 14.93
C GLY A 69 11.91 0.35 13.91
N GLN A 70 11.53 -0.32 12.84
CA GLN A 70 12.49 -0.81 11.85
C GLN A 70 13.20 0.32 11.11
N VAL A 71 14.46 0.07 10.74
CA VAL A 71 15.34 1.07 10.12
C VAL A 71 15.97 0.59 8.81
N LYS A 72 15.68 -0.64 8.39
CA LYS A 72 16.14 -1.13 7.08
C LYS A 72 15.56 -0.28 5.95
N GLU A 73 16.20 -0.29 4.81
CA GLU A 73 15.73 0.40 3.62
C GLU A 73 14.29 -0.02 3.28
N ASN A 74 13.48 0.94 2.82
CA ASN A 74 12.07 0.80 2.44
C ASN A 74 11.11 0.39 3.58
N THR A 75 11.59 0.16 4.83
CA THR A 75 10.71 -0.22 5.95
C THR A 75 9.99 0.96 6.61
N ARG A 76 10.24 2.18 6.14
CA ARG A 76 9.59 3.41 6.62
C ARG A 76 8.52 3.93 5.68
N ASP A 77 8.39 3.31 4.51
CA ASP A 77 7.42 3.67 3.49
C ASP A 77 6.17 2.82 3.64
N SER A 78 5.02 3.47 3.52
CA SER A 78 3.72 2.82 3.52
C SER A 78 2.69 3.71 2.83
N ILE A 79 1.44 3.28 2.82
CA ILE A 79 0.33 4.06 2.28
C ILE A 79 -0.89 3.99 3.18
N ILE A 80 -1.75 4.99 3.06
CA ILE A 80 -3.16 4.88 3.45
C ILE A 80 -3.92 4.58 2.16
N LEU A 81 -4.41 3.36 2.03
CA LEU A 81 -5.19 2.90 0.88
C LEU A 81 -6.65 3.31 1.04
N ASN A 82 -7.23 3.90 0.00
CA ASN A 82 -8.66 4.19 -0.09
C ASN A 82 -9.25 3.36 -1.23
N LEU A 83 -10.29 2.59 -0.93
CA LEU A 83 -11.05 1.80 -1.91
C LEU A 83 -12.49 2.27 -1.92
N LYS A 84 -13.03 2.55 -3.11
CA LYS A 84 -14.46 2.79 -3.31
C LYS A 84 -15.10 1.49 -3.81
N ILE A 85 -15.98 0.93 -2.99
CA ILE A 85 -16.60 -0.37 -3.21
C ILE A 85 -18.10 -0.19 -3.29
N THR A 86 -18.73 -0.78 -4.34
CA THR A 86 -20.19 -0.86 -4.46
C THR A 86 -20.63 -2.31 -4.41
N LYS A 87 -21.70 -2.58 -3.64
CA LYS A 87 -22.40 -3.86 -3.61
C LYS A 87 -23.80 -3.70 -4.20
N ASN A 88 -24.08 -4.44 -5.26
CA ASN A 88 -25.42 -4.49 -5.83
C ASN A 88 -26.37 -5.23 -4.87
N GLY A 89 -27.38 -4.55 -4.36
CA GLY A 89 -28.31 -5.11 -3.36
C GLY A 89 -29.20 -6.24 -3.87
N LYS A 90 -29.39 -6.36 -5.20
CA LYS A 90 -30.20 -7.43 -5.79
C LYS A 90 -29.38 -8.67 -6.13
N THR A 91 -28.19 -8.48 -6.70
CA THR A 91 -27.34 -9.58 -7.19
C THR A 91 -26.26 -9.98 -6.21
N GLY A 92 -25.97 -9.16 -5.20
CA GLY A 92 -24.86 -9.34 -4.28
C GLY A 92 -23.48 -9.05 -4.89
N LYS A 93 -23.41 -8.73 -6.19
CA LYS A 93 -22.16 -8.50 -6.91
C LYS A 93 -21.41 -7.30 -6.32
N ILE A 94 -20.10 -7.47 -6.09
CA ILE A 94 -19.19 -6.42 -5.67
C ILE A 94 -18.52 -5.80 -6.91
N SER A 95 -18.37 -4.49 -6.92
CA SER A 95 -17.50 -3.75 -7.84
C SER A 95 -16.52 -2.88 -7.07
N ILE A 96 -15.33 -2.72 -7.62
CA ILE A 96 -14.30 -1.82 -7.11
C ILE A 96 -14.27 -0.64 -8.07
N ASP A 97 -14.98 0.42 -7.70
CA ASP A 97 -15.26 1.56 -8.58
C ASP A 97 -14.00 2.41 -8.77
N ASP A 98 -13.22 2.59 -7.69
CA ASP A 98 -12.02 3.42 -7.71
C ASP A 98 -11.08 3.02 -6.56
N TYR A 99 -9.81 3.36 -6.70
CA TYR A 99 -8.83 3.28 -5.63
C TYR A 99 -7.82 4.41 -5.70
N SER A 100 -7.39 4.86 -4.54
CA SER A 100 -6.36 5.87 -4.39
C SER A 100 -5.54 5.61 -3.14
N TYR A 101 -4.42 6.30 -3.01
CA TYR A 101 -3.60 6.17 -1.81
C TYR A 101 -2.94 7.50 -1.41
N ILE A 102 -2.65 7.62 -0.13
CA ILE A 102 -1.84 8.68 0.43
C ILE A 102 -0.49 8.06 0.80
N PRO A 103 0.61 8.44 0.14
CA PRO A 103 1.93 7.94 0.50
C PRO A 103 2.35 8.53 1.85
N ILE A 104 2.79 7.66 2.75
CA ILE A 104 3.23 8.05 4.09
C ILE A 104 4.67 7.60 4.35
N TYR A 105 5.36 8.39 5.16
CA TYR A 105 6.72 8.10 5.61
C TYR A 105 6.79 8.15 7.12
N MET A 106 7.37 7.13 7.73
CA MET A 106 7.60 7.09 9.16
C MET A 106 8.89 7.84 9.51
N TYR A 107 8.72 9.07 9.94
CA TYR A 107 9.81 9.93 10.38
C TYR A 107 10.21 9.63 11.83
N LYS A 108 11.51 9.45 12.07
CA LYS A 108 12.07 9.33 13.41
C LYS A 108 12.58 10.70 13.86
N GLY A 109 11.88 11.31 14.81
CA GLY A 109 12.29 12.59 15.39
C GLY A 109 13.54 12.50 16.27
N THR A 110 14.23 13.62 16.41
CA THR A 110 15.47 13.74 17.20
C THR A 110 15.24 14.08 18.68
N SER A 111 14.06 14.61 19.02
CA SER A 111 13.75 15.05 20.38
C SER A 111 12.44 14.47 20.90
N GLY A 112 12.50 13.53 21.84
CA GLY A 112 11.40 13.06 22.69
C GLY A 112 10.24 12.30 22.01
N LYS A 113 9.79 12.69 20.85
CA LYS A 113 8.80 11.98 20.04
C LYS A 113 9.51 11.03 19.10
N LYS A 114 9.45 9.73 19.42
CA LYS A 114 10.21 8.71 18.69
C LYS A 114 9.79 8.53 17.23
N TYR A 115 8.50 8.61 16.91
CA TYR A 115 7.98 8.36 15.57
C TYR A 115 6.83 9.30 15.22
N LYS A 116 6.79 9.76 13.97
CA LYS A 116 5.73 10.58 13.39
C LYS A 116 5.44 10.10 11.97
N LEU A 117 4.18 9.92 11.64
CA LEU A 117 3.78 9.70 10.25
C LEU A 117 3.69 11.04 9.52
N LEU A 118 4.34 11.10 8.37
CA LEU A 118 4.29 12.23 7.46
C LEU A 118 3.47 11.80 6.23
N ASP A 119 2.43 12.56 5.90
CA ASP A 119 1.86 12.57 4.57
C ASP A 119 2.90 13.20 3.65
N ILE A 120 3.45 12.41 2.73
CA ILE A 120 4.57 12.82 1.88
C ILE A 120 4.16 14.00 1.00
N ASN A 121 3.02 13.90 0.34
CA ASN A 121 2.57 14.95 -0.60
C ASN A 121 2.35 16.28 0.12
N LYS A 122 1.61 16.28 1.23
CA LYS A 122 1.39 17.50 2.04
C LYS A 122 2.67 18.05 2.64
N SER A 123 3.60 17.19 3.03
CA SER A 123 4.88 17.62 3.60
C SER A 123 5.76 18.30 2.55
N ILE A 124 5.78 17.77 1.32
CA ILE A 124 6.48 18.37 0.17
C ILE A 124 5.83 19.71 -0.22
N GLU A 125 4.50 19.74 -0.36
CA GLU A 125 3.74 20.94 -0.73
C GLU A 125 3.96 22.09 0.26
N ASN A 126 3.97 21.79 1.56
CA ASN A 126 4.14 22.81 2.61
C ASN A 126 5.60 23.21 2.84
N TYR A 127 6.58 22.57 2.21
CA TYR A 127 8.00 22.90 2.41
C TYR A 127 8.30 24.34 1.97
N GLY A 128 9.04 25.08 2.82
CA GLY A 128 9.35 26.50 2.58
C GLY A 128 8.24 27.48 2.98
N THR A 129 7.08 27.00 3.41
CA THR A 129 5.98 27.84 3.96
C THR A 129 6.05 27.90 5.48
N LYS A 130 5.26 28.81 6.08
CA LYS A 130 5.08 28.86 7.56
C LYS A 130 4.46 27.59 8.16
N ASN A 131 3.88 26.73 7.34
CA ASN A 131 3.29 25.45 7.74
C ASN A 131 4.29 24.28 7.63
N SER A 132 5.52 24.52 7.18
CA SER A 132 6.54 23.48 7.08
C SER A 132 6.91 22.93 8.45
N SER A 133 6.86 21.60 8.58
CA SER A 133 7.29 20.88 9.78
C SER A 133 8.54 20.03 9.53
N ILE A 134 9.18 20.18 8.36
CA ILE A 134 10.33 19.40 7.93
C ILE A 134 11.48 20.32 7.50
N ASN A 135 12.71 19.82 7.63
CA ASN A 135 13.92 20.49 7.14
C ASN A 135 14.26 20.06 5.70
N SER A 136 15.30 20.67 5.10
CA SER A 136 15.73 20.39 3.71
C SER A 136 16.14 18.93 3.49
N THR A 137 16.82 18.31 4.46
CA THR A 137 17.23 16.90 4.37
C THR A 137 16.00 15.99 4.31
N THR A 138 15.02 16.21 5.19
CA THR A 138 13.75 15.45 5.18
C THR A 138 12.99 15.69 3.88
N TYR A 139 12.93 16.93 3.39
CA TYR A 139 12.29 17.25 2.11
C TYR A 139 12.88 16.43 0.95
N SER A 140 14.22 16.40 0.80
CA SER A 140 14.90 15.60 -0.24
C SER A 140 14.65 14.10 -0.08
N THR A 141 14.62 13.61 1.16
CA THR A 141 14.26 12.21 1.47
C THR A 141 12.85 11.90 0.96
N LEU A 142 11.87 12.72 1.33
CA LEU A 142 10.46 12.50 0.94
C LEU A 142 10.27 12.52 -0.58
N GLN A 143 10.99 13.37 -1.31
CA GLN A 143 10.94 13.35 -2.77
C GLN A 143 11.47 12.04 -3.37
N THR A 144 12.52 11.47 -2.77
CA THR A 144 13.09 10.19 -3.19
C THR A 144 12.13 9.03 -2.88
N GLU A 145 11.58 9.01 -1.66
CA GLU A 145 10.68 7.94 -1.23
C GLU A 145 9.34 7.99 -1.99
N LEU A 146 8.82 9.18 -2.34
CA LEU A 146 7.65 9.31 -3.20
C LEU A 146 7.84 8.62 -4.56
N LYS A 147 9.00 8.80 -5.19
CA LYS A 147 9.33 8.15 -6.46
C LYS A 147 9.42 6.63 -6.30
N LYS A 148 10.05 6.14 -5.23
CA LYS A 148 10.13 4.70 -4.93
C LYS A 148 8.75 4.10 -4.74
N ILE A 149 7.91 4.69 -3.88
CA ILE A 149 6.53 4.24 -3.61
C ILE A 149 5.74 4.16 -4.91
N THR A 150 5.79 5.21 -5.73
CA THR A 150 5.07 5.25 -7.02
C THR A 150 5.53 4.15 -7.98
N ASN A 151 6.81 3.78 -7.95
CA ASN A 151 7.34 2.72 -8.81
C ASN A 151 7.01 1.32 -8.29
N ILE A 152 6.97 1.12 -6.97
CA ILE A 152 6.64 -0.17 -6.35
C ILE A 152 5.17 -0.52 -6.56
N LEU A 153 4.28 0.45 -6.46
CA LEU A 153 2.83 0.24 -6.49
C LEU A 153 2.22 0.07 -7.91
N LYS A 154 3.06 0.08 -8.93
CA LYS A 154 2.62 -0.12 -10.34
C LYS A 154 2.49 -1.59 -10.68
#